data_674310f04489d24a7a8c706bbe437c17
#
_entry.id   674310f04489d24a7a8c706bbe437c17
#
_cell.length_a   1.000
_cell.length_b   1.000
_cell.length_c   1.000
_cell.angle_alpha   90.00
_cell.angle_beta   90.00
_cell.angle_gamma   90.00
#
_symmetry.space_group_name_H-M   'P 1'
#
loop_
_entity.id
_entity.type
_entity.pdbx_description
1 polymer ?
#
loop_
_entity_poly.entity_id
_entity_poly.type
_entity_poly.pdbx_seq_one_letter_code
_entity_poly.pdbx_strand_id
1 'polypeptide(L)'
;MTTAQQPVTNTDLILRLRNLVGDKHVYTNAKARKVFSTDAYTFSPVLTEALQDKVADVVVAPGSVSELEQIVSLAVQHNVPVTIRGAGTGNYGQSVPLEAGIVVLMRRLNTILELDVTTKRAKVQPGVIIGALERRARELGLEVPCYPSTWNTATIGGFVSGGFGGVGSIRNGTLWDGMVVSCEVMSAEVTPQYSTLTDAEVLSVIHAYGVSGIMTELEISLVDAVAWEEAVLAFDDLTSALRFGYALSLDEAFDKRLICTCEPPIAGFFRPLNNEISLNATKTHVLLELAQGQTEAVSGLAQDYGGTCVWQRPSDKYHKSGFSLSDFSWNHTTLWAMKANPNYTYLQAMFASEFDTFLAQVDSLKQQFPEELLMHLEYVYIGDKLTPSGLPIVSYQGKTRLYEMIDAFEAAGVEIADPHTWRLDADPRWNGTPVVDGKASRNPLGLLNPGKL
;
A
#
# COMPACT_ATOMS: atom_id res chain seq x y z
N MET A 1 9.89 -5.26 33.52
CA MET A 1 8.59 -4.72 33.99
C MET A 1 8.36 -3.45 33.23
N THR A 2 7.58 -3.51 32.18
CA THR A 2 7.16 -2.34 31.39
C THR A 2 6.18 -1.55 32.25
N THR A 3 6.59 -0.36 32.68
CA THR A 3 5.66 0.59 33.32
C THR A 3 4.55 0.90 32.32
N ALA A 4 3.32 0.52 32.66
CA ALA A 4 2.15 0.90 31.87
C ALA A 4 2.15 2.42 31.72
N GLN A 5 2.23 2.89 30.49
CA GLN A 5 2.20 4.32 30.15
C GLN A 5 0.89 4.89 30.71
N GLN A 6 0.94 5.94 31.53
CA GLN A 6 -0.30 6.55 32.04
C GLN A 6 -1.07 7.13 30.86
N PRO A 7 -2.42 6.99 30.83
CA PRO A 7 -3.22 7.52 29.75
C PRO A 7 -3.01 9.04 29.62
N VAL A 8 -2.71 9.49 28.42
CA VAL A 8 -2.50 10.92 28.07
C VAL A 8 -3.85 11.66 28.02
N THR A 9 -4.95 10.93 27.78
CA THR A 9 -6.30 11.49 27.75
C THR A 9 -7.01 11.33 29.08
N ASN A 10 -7.70 12.39 29.51
CA ASN A 10 -8.50 12.40 30.73
C ASN A 10 -10.01 12.25 30.42
N THR A 11 -10.80 12.05 31.46
CA THR A 11 -12.27 11.85 31.38
C THR A 11 -12.97 13.07 30.75
N ASP A 12 -12.52 14.31 31.04
CA ASP A 12 -13.11 15.53 30.49
C ASP A 12 -12.94 15.61 28.96
N LEU A 13 -11.74 15.32 28.47
CA LEU A 13 -11.49 15.28 27.02
C LEU A 13 -12.37 14.23 26.31
N ILE A 14 -12.51 13.04 26.89
CA ILE A 14 -13.38 11.99 26.34
C ILE A 14 -14.84 12.46 26.29
N LEU A 15 -15.31 13.15 27.33
CA LEU A 15 -16.67 13.71 27.37
C LEU A 15 -16.88 14.78 26.30
N ARG A 16 -15.90 15.66 26.10
CA ARG A 16 -15.95 16.67 25.00
C ARG A 16 -15.98 16.02 23.64
N LEU A 17 -15.17 14.99 23.39
CA LEU A 17 -15.20 14.22 22.14
C LEU A 17 -16.56 13.57 21.88
N ARG A 18 -17.21 13.02 22.93
CA ARG A 18 -18.57 12.46 22.83
C ARG A 18 -19.61 13.51 22.50
N ASN A 19 -19.55 14.66 23.14
CA ASN A 19 -20.45 15.77 22.84
C ASN A 19 -20.31 16.29 21.42
N LEU A 20 -19.09 16.20 20.85
CA LEU A 20 -18.77 16.67 19.52
C LEU A 20 -19.28 15.74 18.41
N VAL A 21 -18.94 14.44 18.48
CA VAL A 21 -19.24 13.49 17.37
C VAL A 21 -20.34 12.49 17.72
N GLY A 22 -20.86 12.51 18.93
CA GLY A 22 -21.83 11.55 19.47
C GLY A 22 -21.19 10.28 20.02
N ASP A 23 -21.80 9.71 21.06
CA ASP A 23 -21.29 8.55 21.82
C ASP A 23 -20.91 7.35 20.95
N LYS A 24 -21.69 7.04 19.93
CA LYS A 24 -21.50 5.90 19.03
C LYS A 24 -20.23 6.00 18.16
N HIS A 25 -19.61 7.17 18.13
CA HIS A 25 -18.42 7.45 17.32
C HIS A 25 -17.15 7.67 18.17
N VAL A 26 -17.25 7.44 19.48
CA VAL A 26 -16.12 7.49 20.43
C VAL A 26 -15.95 6.11 21.08
N TYR A 27 -14.83 5.47 20.82
CA TYR A 27 -14.56 4.10 21.27
C TYR A 27 -13.52 4.13 22.40
N THR A 28 -13.95 3.76 23.61
CA THR A 28 -13.11 3.71 24.82
C THR A 28 -12.89 2.28 25.34
N ASN A 29 -13.66 1.30 24.82
CA ASN A 29 -13.50 -0.09 25.25
C ASN A 29 -12.19 -0.70 24.70
N ALA A 30 -11.55 -1.57 25.48
CA ALA A 30 -10.24 -2.14 25.19
C ALA A 30 -10.18 -2.85 23.83
N LYS A 31 -11.24 -3.58 23.44
CA LYS A 31 -11.29 -4.31 22.16
C LYS A 31 -11.23 -3.36 20.96
N ALA A 32 -12.06 -2.32 20.95
CA ALA A 32 -12.09 -1.36 19.85
C ALA A 32 -10.78 -0.57 19.78
N ARG A 33 -10.25 -0.09 20.93
CA ARG A 33 -8.96 0.59 20.97
C ARG A 33 -7.85 -0.27 20.39
N LYS A 34 -7.75 -1.56 20.77
CA LYS A 34 -6.76 -2.49 20.24
C LYS A 34 -6.90 -2.69 18.74
N VAL A 35 -8.13 -2.93 18.22
CA VAL A 35 -8.39 -3.12 16.78
C VAL A 35 -7.96 -1.91 15.96
N PHE A 36 -8.30 -0.70 16.42
CA PHE A 36 -7.97 0.52 15.67
C PHE A 36 -6.55 1.05 15.92
N SER A 37 -5.80 0.40 16.81
CA SER A 37 -4.38 0.68 17.07
C SER A 37 -3.44 -0.35 16.45
N THR A 38 -3.97 -1.33 15.71
CA THR A 38 -3.16 -2.39 15.11
C THR A 38 -3.39 -2.37 13.60
N ASP A 39 -2.35 -2.61 12.81
CA ASP A 39 -2.49 -2.79 11.37
C ASP A 39 -3.38 -4.00 11.06
N ALA A 40 -4.09 -3.94 9.93
CA ALA A 40 -4.94 -5.05 9.48
C ALA A 40 -4.11 -6.28 9.10
N TYR A 41 -2.87 -6.06 8.67
CA TYR A 41 -1.93 -7.10 8.26
C TYR A 41 -0.66 -7.02 9.11
N THR A 42 -0.30 -8.13 9.74
CA THR A 42 0.87 -8.25 10.62
C THR A 42 1.93 -9.14 9.95
N PHE A 43 2.46 -8.67 8.83
CA PHE A 43 3.41 -9.44 8.02
C PHE A 43 4.83 -9.48 8.60
N SER A 44 5.17 -8.53 9.47
CA SER A 44 6.48 -8.45 10.11
C SER A 44 6.42 -9.00 11.54
N PRO A 45 7.09 -10.11 11.85
CA PRO A 45 7.25 -10.59 13.23
C PRO A 45 7.94 -9.56 14.13
N VAL A 46 8.91 -8.81 13.59
CA VAL A 46 9.63 -7.74 14.29
C VAL A 46 8.68 -6.63 14.73
N LEU A 47 7.83 -6.15 13.83
CA LEU A 47 6.83 -5.12 14.15
C LEU A 47 5.72 -5.65 15.05
N THR A 48 5.31 -6.89 14.86
CA THR A 48 4.29 -7.53 15.73
C THR A 48 4.75 -7.52 17.18
N GLU A 49 6.00 -7.89 17.46
CA GLU A 49 6.59 -7.84 18.79
C GLU A 49 6.71 -6.40 19.32
N ALA A 50 7.27 -5.50 18.50
CA ALA A 50 7.56 -4.12 18.91
C ALA A 50 6.32 -3.25 19.13
N LEU A 51 5.22 -3.53 18.41
CA LEU A 51 3.99 -2.71 18.41
C LEU A 51 2.83 -3.33 19.21
N GLN A 52 2.99 -4.52 19.78
CA GLN A 52 1.90 -5.25 20.45
C GLN A 52 1.22 -4.47 21.58
N ASP A 53 1.96 -3.62 22.29
CA ASP A 53 1.48 -2.84 23.43
C ASP A 53 1.14 -1.38 23.05
N LYS A 54 1.27 -1.00 21.78
CA LYS A 54 0.95 0.34 21.31
C LYS A 54 -0.56 0.47 21.05
N VAL A 55 -1.25 1.14 21.98
CA VAL A 55 -2.71 1.27 21.96
C VAL A 55 -3.12 2.70 22.28
N ALA A 56 -4.03 3.26 21.47
CA ALA A 56 -4.63 4.57 21.72
C ALA A 56 -5.42 4.59 23.04
N ASP A 57 -5.50 5.75 23.68
CA ASP A 57 -6.37 5.97 24.84
C ASP A 57 -7.84 6.01 24.44
N VAL A 58 -8.12 6.63 23.28
CA VAL A 58 -9.45 6.75 22.71
C VAL A 58 -9.39 6.75 21.19
N VAL A 59 -10.46 6.26 20.58
CA VAL A 59 -10.61 6.29 19.11
C VAL A 59 -11.85 7.09 18.78
N VAL A 60 -11.76 8.00 17.83
CA VAL A 60 -12.85 8.88 17.44
C VAL A 60 -13.06 8.88 15.93
N ALA A 61 -14.31 8.96 15.47
CA ALA A 61 -14.64 8.95 14.06
C ALA A 61 -15.46 10.20 13.69
N PRO A 62 -14.82 11.31 13.22
CA PRO A 62 -15.54 12.51 12.77
C PRO A 62 -16.37 12.22 11.52
N GLY A 63 -17.54 12.85 11.43
CA GLY A 63 -18.43 12.78 10.27
C GLY A 63 -18.40 14.01 9.37
N SER A 64 -17.65 15.04 9.76
CA SER A 64 -17.42 16.26 8.98
C SER A 64 -16.02 16.81 9.21
N VAL A 65 -15.55 17.65 8.29
CA VAL A 65 -14.27 18.36 8.43
C VAL A 65 -14.32 19.27 9.66
N SER A 66 -15.45 19.91 9.95
CA SER A 66 -15.61 20.73 11.15
C SER A 66 -15.49 19.94 12.46
N GLU A 67 -16.04 18.70 12.52
CA GLU A 67 -15.82 17.81 13.66
C GLU A 67 -14.34 17.42 13.79
N LEU A 68 -13.65 17.13 12.68
CA LEU A 68 -12.23 16.83 12.64
C LEU A 68 -11.39 17.99 13.17
N GLU A 69 -11.67 19.21 12.71
CA GLU A 69 -11.01 20.43 13.15
C GLU A 69 -11.11 20.63 14.67
N GLN A 70 -12.32 20.47 15.22
CA GLN A 70 -12.54 20.60 16.66
C GLN A 70 -11.85 19.50 17.47
N ILE A 71 -11.79 18.26 16.96
CA ILE A 71 -11.04 17.16 17.61
C ILE A 71 -9.56 17.51 17.68
N VAL A 72 -8.97 17.97 16.56
CA VAL A 72 -7.55 18.33 16.49
C VAL A 72 -7.25 19.53 17.38
N SER A 73 -8.09 20.58 17.37
CA SER A 73 -7.98 21.73 18.26
C SER A 73 -7.97 21.30 19.75
N LEU A 74 -8.91 20.44 20.15
CA LEU A 74 -8.96 19.89 21.51
C LEU A 74 -7.71 19.08 21.85
N ALA A 75 -7.24 18.23 20.95
CA ALA A 75 -6.04 17.43 21.16
C ALA A 75 -4.81 18.33 21.38
N VAL A 76 -4.65 19.35 20.55
CA VAL A 76 -3.53 20.32 20.64
C VAL A 76 -3.62 21.14 21.95
N GLN A 77 -4.82 21.62 22.31
CA GLN A 77 -5.03 22.34 23.59
C GLN A 77 -4.63 21.52 24.83
N HIS A 78 -4.83 20.21 24.77
CA HIS A 78 -4.51 19.27 25.84
C HIS A 78 -3.13 18.61 25.67
N ASN A 79 -2.34 18.98 24.67
CA ASN A 79 -1.05 18.38 24.32
C ASN A 79 -1.14 16.84 24.17
N VAL A 80 -2.17 16.35 23.47
CA VAL A 80 -2.46 14.92 23.27
C VAL A 80 -2.06 14.51 21.86
N PRO A 81 -1.27 13.43 21.70
CA PRO A 81 -0.93 12.87 20.40
C PRO A 81 -2.15 12.45 19.57
N VAL A 82 -2.07 12.67 18.27
CA VAL A 82 -3.12 12.32 17.30
C VAL A 82 -2.55 11.43 16.21
N THR A 83 -3.15 10.27 16.00
CA THR A 83 -2.83 9.38 14.89
C THR A 83 -4.00 9.33 13.92
N ILE A 84 -3.79 9.82 12.70
CA ILE A 84 -4.80 9.77 11.63
C ILE A 84 -4.80 8.38 11.00
N ARG A 85 -6.01 7.80 10.85
CA ARG A 85 -6.17 6.45 10.32
C ARG A 85 -7.27 6.37 9.29
N GLY A 86 -6.95 5.87 8.10
CA GLY A 86 -7.92 5.44 7.09
C GLY A 86 -8.52 4.07 7.45
N ALA A 87 -8.44 3.10 6.56
CA ALA A 87 -8.85 1.73 6.82
C ALA A 87 -7.84 0.92 7.65
N GLY A 88 -6.58 1.38 7.74
CA GLY A 88 -5.50 0.69 8.44
C GLY A 88 -5.02 -0.57 7.76
N THR A 89 -5.09 -0.63 6.45
CA THR A 89 -4.63 -1.75 5.62
C THR A 89 -3.13 -1.77 5.38
N GLY A 90 -2.39 -0.79 5.92
CA GLY A 90 -0.94 -0.82 5.97
C GLY A 90 -0.41 -1.95 6.85
N ASN A 91 0.91 -2.16 6.81
CA ASN A 91 1.57 -3.25 7.51
C ASN A 91 2.96 -2.88 8.06
N TYR A 92 3.30 -1.57 8.06
CA TYR A 92 4.57 -1.05 8.59
C TYR A 92 4.38 -0.28 9.90
N GLY A 93 3.21 -0.40 10.53
CA GLY A 93 2.89 0.40 11.70
C GLY A 93 2.60 1.88 11.41
N GLN A 94 2.38 2.28 10.15
CA GLN A 94 2.18 3.68 9.75
C GLN A 94 1.10 4.39 10.56
N SER A 95 -0.02 3.71 10.82
CA SER A 95 -1.16 4.24 11.57
C SER A 95 -1.32 3.65 12.98
N VAL A 96 -0.26 3.04 13.52
CA VAL A 96 -0.21 2.57 14.91
C VAL A 96 0.18 3.73 15.84
N PRO A 97 -0.58 4.03 16.89
CA PRO A 97 -0.29 5.15 17.79
C PRO A 97 0.86 4.79 18.74
N LEU A 98 2.08 5.24 18.43
CA LEU A 98 3.28 4.91 19.21
C LEU A 98 3.26 5.53 20.61
N GLU A 99 2.60 6.67 20.78
CA GLU A 99 2.53 7.47 21.99
C GLU A 99 1.09 7.54 22.57
N ALA A 100 0.30 6.50 22.37
CA ALA A 100 -1.10 6.46 22.83
C ALA A 100 -1.96 7.60 22.24
N GLY A 101 -2.68 8.39 23.05
CA GLY A 101 -3.46 9.54 22.62
C GLY A 101 -4.74 9.18 21.84
N ILE A 102 -5.05 9.95 20.81
CA ILE A 102 -6.29 9.84 20.03
C ILE A 102 -5.99 9.23 18.65
N VAL A 103 -6.65 8.11 18.31
CA VAL A 103 -6.74 7.66 16.91
C VAL A 103 -7.99 8.27 16.27
N VAL A 104 -7.81 8.96 15.16
CA VAL A 104 -8.90 9.58 14.38
C VAL A 104 -9.18 8.74 13.14
N LEU A 105 -10.38 8.15 13.09
CA LEU A 105 -10.82 7.30 11.96
C LEU A 105 -11.47 8.16 10.87
N MET A 106 -10.81 8.30 9.74
CA MET A 106 -11.25 9.14 8.61
C MET A 106 -12.39 8.52 7.79
N ARG A 107 -12.77 7.29 8.02
CA ARG A 107 -13.70 6.51 7.20
C ARG A 107 -15.11 7.08 7.04
N ARG A 108 -15.52 8.06 7.87
CA ARG A 108 -16.81 8.77 7.73
C ARG A 108 -16.70 10.01 6.84
N LEU A 109 -15.50 10.48 6.55
CA LEU A 109 -15.19 11.50 5.56
C LEU A 109 -14.97 10.80 4.21
N ASN A 110 -16.05 10.28 3.62
CA ASN A 110 -16.01 9.32 2.52
C ASN A 110 -16.87 9.71 1.31
N THR A 111 -17.07 11.00 1.11
CA THR A 111 -17.85 11.52 -0.01
C THR A 111 -16.94 11.70 -1.24
N ILE A 112 -17.39 11.18 -2.39
CA ILE A 112 -16.89 11.59 -3.71
C ILE A 112 -17.59 12.92 -4.01
N LEU A 113 -16.81 14.01 -3.97
CA LEU A 113 -17.33 15.37 -4.09
C LEU A 113 -17.65 15.74 -5.54
N GLU A 114 -16.77 15.33 -6.46
CA GLU A 114 -16.88 15.62 -7.88
C GLU A 114 -16.18 14.53 -8.71
N LEU A 115 -16.72 14.26 -9.91
CA LEU A 115 -16.08 13.47 -10.96
C LEU A 115 -16.20 14.24 -12.27
N ASP A 116 -15.11 14.77 -12.76
CA ASP A 116 -15.05 15.52 -14.00
C ASP A 116 -14.46 14.65 -15.12
N VAL A 117 -15.32 14.29 -16.07
CA VAL A 117 -14.94 13.46 -17.24
C VAL A 117 -14.06 14.26 -18.21
N THR A 118 -14.24 15.58 -18.28
CA THR A 118 -13.50 16.43 -19.22
C THR A 118 -12.06 16.59 -18.82
N THR A 119 -11.81 16.84 -17.51
CA THR A 119 -10.47 16.98 -16.97
C THR A 119 -9.90 15.65 -16.50
N LYS A 120 -10.71 14.58 -16.49
CA LYS A 120 -10.38 13.25 -15.94
C LYS A 120 -9.86 13.35 -14.50
N ARG A 121 -10.65 13.99 -13.63
CA ARG A 121 -10.30 14.20 -12.22
C ARG A 121 -11.42 13.81 -11.29
N ALA A 122 -11.03 13.35 -10.11
CA ALA A 122 -11.95 13.05 -9.01
C ALA A 122 -11.57 13.90 -7.79
N LYS A 123 -12.53 14.67 -7.26
CA LYS A 123 -12.40 15.37 -6.00
C LYS A 123 -13.06 14.54 -4.91
N VAL A 124 -12.29 14.16 -3.88
CA VAL A 124 -12.73 13.16 -2.90
C VAL A 124 -12.31 13.52 -1.48
N GLN A 125 -13.09 13.08 -0.50
CA GLN A 125 -12.67 13.07 0.89
C GLN A 125 -11.72 11.91 1.18
N PRO A 126 -10.78 12.01 2.14
CA PRO A 126 -9.70 11.06 2.38
C PRO A 126 -10.16 9.66 2.80
N GLY A 127 -11.37 9.53 3.37
CA GLY A 127 -11.97 8.26 3.78
C GLY A 127 -12.70 7.50 2.67
N VAL A 128 -12.74 8.02 1.44
CA VAL A 128 -13.32 7.31 0.28
C VAL A 128 -12.54 6.03 0.05
N ILE A 129 -13.24 4.89 -0.03
CA ILE A 129 -12.66 3.60 -0.39
C ILE A 129 -12.28 3.61 -1.88
N ILE A 130 -11.06 3.22 -2.21
CA ILE A 130 -10.55 3.24 -3.59
C ILE A 130 -11.47 2.45 -4.52
N GLY A 131 -11.94 1.27 -4.11
CA GLY A 131 -12.85 0.47 -4.90
C GLY A 131 -14.23 1.12 -5.13
N ALA A 132 -14.69 2.02 -4.25
CA ALA A 132 -15.89 2.79 -4.48
C ALA A 132 -15.66 3.88 -5.54
N LEU A 133 -14.51 4.56 -5.47
CA LEU A 133 -14.09 5.53 -6.48
C LEU A 133 -13.92 4.85 -7.84
N GLU A 134 -13.22 3.74 -7.90
CA GLU A 134 -12.96 2.97 -9.12
C GLU A 134 -14.27 2.54 -9.81
N ARG A 135 -15.22 1.98 -9.05
CA ARG A 135 -16.52 1.59 -9.62
C ARG A 135 -17.27 2.79 -10.18
N ARG A 136 -17.25 3.93 -9.47
CA ARG A 136 -17.93 5.14 -9.91
C ARG A 136 -17.26 5.78 -11.12
N ALA A 137 -15.92 5.77 -11.19
CA ALA A 137 -15.16 6.25 -12.34
C ALA A 137 -15.49 5.41 -13.60
N ARG A 138 -15.55 4.07 -13.46
CA ARG A 138 -15.87 3.17 -14.58
C ARG A 138 -17.25 3.37 -15.18
N GLU A 139 -18.25 3.77 -14.39
CA GLU A 139 -19.56 4.15 -14.90
C GLU A 139 -19.49 5.35 -15.87
N LEU A 140 -18.41 6.13 -15.79
CA LEU A 140 -18.15 7.31 -16.60
C LEU A 140 -17.07 7.08 -17.68
N GLY A 141 -16.62 5.82 -17.88
CA GLY A 141 -15.56 5.48 -18.84
C GLY A 141 -14.16 5.83 -18.36
N LEU A 142 -13.95 6.01 -17.04
CA LEU A 142 -12.66 6.32 -16.43
C LEU A 142 -12.27 5.24 -15.43
N GLU A 143 -10.98 5.19 -15.06
CA GLU A 143 -10.46 4.31 -14.00
C GLU A 143 -9.39 5.01 -13.15
N VAL A 144 -9.16 4.51 -11.94
CA VAL A 144 -8.07 4.95 -11.05
C VAL A 144 -6.74 4.45 -11.61
N PRO A 145 -5.71 5.32 -11.78
CA PRO A 145 -4.46 4.97 -12.48
C PRO A 145 -3.68 3.83 -11.83
N CYS A 146 -3.56 3.86 -10.49
CA CYS A 146 -2.94 2.77 -9.74
C CYS A 146 -3.57 2.64 -8.35
N TYR A 147 -3.49 1.43 -7.76
CA TYR A 147 -4.05 1.17 -6.43
C TYR A 147 -3.43 -0.08 -5.80
N PRO A 148 -3.41 -0.17 -4.44
CA PRO A 148 -2.88 -1.33 -3.75
C PRO A 148 -3.78 -2.56 -3.92
N SER A 149 -3.26 -3.77 -3.74
CA SER A 149 -4.08 -5.00 -3.76
C SER A 149 -5.26 -4.97 -2.76
N THR A 150 -5.17 -4.12 -1.72
CA THR A 150 -6.23 -3.88 -0.73
C THR A 150 -7.29 -2.86 -1.17
N TRP A 151 -7.36 -2.48 -2.44
CA TRP A 151 -8.21 -1.41 -3.00
C TRP A 151 -9.68 -1.46 -2.59
N ASN A 152 -10.25 -2.65 -2.35
CA ASN A 152 -11.65 -2.83 -1.90
C ASN A 152 -11.88 -2.36 -0.45
N THR A 153 -10.83 -2.13 0.32
CA THR A 153 -10.90 -1.72 1.73
C THR A 153 -10.05 -0.50 2.03
N ALA A 154 -8.97 -0.28 1.31
CA ALA A 154 -8.09 0.87 1.48
C ALA A 154 -8.81 2.18 1.15
N THR A 155 -8.54 3.22 1.96
CA THR A 155 -9.01 4.57 1.68
C THR A 155 -8.00 5.32 0.83
N ILE A 156 -8.47 6.25 0.01
CA ILE A 156 -7.61 7.06 -0.87
C ILE A 156 -6.58 7.87 -0.05
N GLY A 157 -7.01 8.54 1.02
CA GLY A 157 -6.08 9.28 1.89
C GLY A 157 -5.08 8.38 2.60
N GLY A 158 -5.48 7.15 2.99
CA GLY A 158 -4.57 6.15 3.56
C GLY A 158 -3.54 5.66 2.54
N PHE A 159 -3.94 5.47 1.28
CA PHE A 159 -3.05 5.08 0.20
C PHE A 159 -2.05 6.19 -0.12
N VAL A 160 -2.50 7.44 -0.25
CA VAL A 160 -1.60 8.58 -0.48
C VAL A 160 -0.63 8.75 0.67
N SER A 161 -1.09 8.65 1.93
CA SER A 161 -0.23 8.86 3.10
C SER A 161 0.82 7.79 3.35
N GLY A 162 0.59 6.54 2.90
CA GLY A 162 1.46 5.43 3.32
C GLY A 162 1.67 4.36 2.25
N GLY A 163 1.15 4.56 1.04
CA GLY A 163 1.35 3.66 -0.10
C GLY A 163 2.52 4.07 -0.98
N PHE A 164 2.73 3.28 -2.02
CA PHE A 164 3.74 3.52 -3.05
C PHE A 164 3.10 3.47 -4.44
N GLY A 165 2.68 2.30 -4.86
CA GLY A 165 2.04 1.98 -6.11
C GLY A 165 1.24 0.69 -5.95
N GLY A 166 0.99 0.03 -7.05
CA GLY A 166 0.23 -1.22 -7.06
C GLY A 166 -0.17 -1.65 -8.46
N VAL A 167 -1.32 -2.26 -8.54
CA VAL A 167 -1.94 -2.62 -9.83
C VAL A 167 -2.16 -1.34 -10.63
N GLY A 168 -1.68 -1.31 -11.86
CA GLY A 168 -1.68 -0.13 -12.73
C GLY A 168 -0.35 0.62 -12.79
N SER A 169 0.58 0.42 -11.84
CA SER A 169 1.86 1.14 -11.83
C SER A 169 2.79 0.79 -12.99
N ILE A 170 2.63 -0.36 -13.62
CA ILE A 170 3.33 -0.70 -14.88
C ILE A 170 2.88 0.17 -16.07
N ARG A 171 1.69 0.76 -16.00
CA ARG A 171 1.11 1.57 -17.08
C ARG A 171 1.11 3.07 -16.76
N ASN A 172 0.82 3.42 -15.53
CA ASN A 172 0.50 4.80 -15.13
C ASN A 172 1.46 5.35 -14.07
N GLY A 173 2.54 4.63 -13.73
CA GLY A 173 3.46 5.06 -12.67
C GLY A 173 2.91 4.84 -11.26
N THR A 174 3.57 5.45 -10.30
CA THR A 174 3.32 5.36 -8.87
C THR A 174 2.59 6.61 -8.34
N LEU A 175 2.43 6.74 -7.03
CA LEU A 175 1.86 7.94 -6.41
C LEU A 175 2.64 9.21 -6.72
N TRP A 176 3.95 9.11 -6.99
CA TRP A 176 4.82 10.26 -7.32
C TRP A 176 4.67 10.73 -8.77
N ASP A 177 4.04 9.93 -9.63
CA ASP A 177 3.94 10.18 -11.06
C ASP A 177 2.65 10.92 -11.45
N GLY A 178 2.16 11.79 -10.57
CA GLY A 178 1.05 12.69 -10.87
C GLY A 178 -0.36 12.17 -10.56
N MET A 179 -0.47 11.08 -9.80
CA MET A 179 -1.79 10.59 -9.36
C MET A 179 -2.51 11.62 -8.48
N VAL A 180 -1.78 12.29 -7.57
CA VAL A 180 -2.33 13.35 -6.70
C VAL A 180 -2.11 14.69 -7.38
N VAL A 181 -3.20 15.32 -7.81
CA VAL A 181 -3.19 16.63 -8.52
C VAL A 181 -3.12 17.78 -7.53
N SER A 182 -3.95 17.72 -6.49
CA SER A 182 -3.96 18.68 -5.40
C SER A 182 -4.49 18.06 -4.12
N CYS A 183 -4.18 18.69 -3.00
CA CYS A 183 -4.63 18.23 -1.70
C CYS A 183 -4.90 19.42 -0.78
N GLU A 184 -6.08 19.47 -0.15
CA GLU A 184 -6.32 20.37 0.97
C GLU A 184 -5.84 19.72 2.26
N VAL A 185 -4.99 20.43 3.00
CA VAL A 185 -4.34 19.92 4.21
C VAL A 185 -4.57 20.88 5.36
N MET A 186 -5.00 20.32 6.49
CA MET A 186 -5.22 21.04 7.75
C MET A 186 -4.03 20.86 8.68
N SER A 187 -3.59 21.93 9.35
CA SER A 187 -2.54 21.89 10.36
C SER A 187 -3.04 21.35 11.70
N ALA A 188 -2.09 20.86 12.53
CA ALA A 188 -2.35 20.47 13.92
C ALA A 188 -2.00 21.61 14.89
N GLU A 189 -2.92 22.55 15.00
CA GLU A 189 -2.82 23.73 15.83
C GLU A 189 -4.12 23.93 16.63
N VAL A 190 -4.09 24.80 17.65
CA VAL A 190 -5.30 25.17 18.41
C VAL A 190 -6.35 25.81 17.51
N THR A 191 -5.93 26.59 16.53
CA THR A 191 -6.75 27.10 15.44
C THR A 191 -6.18 26.58 14.14
N PRO A 192 -6.64 25.41 13.66
CA PRO A 192 -6.09 24.79 12.47
C PRO A 192 -6.13 25.71 11.25
N GLN A 193 -5.06 25.69 10.48
CA GLN A 193 -4.94 26.44 9.22
C GLN A 193 -5.05 25.47 8.06
N TYR A 194 -5.62 25.93 6.95
CA TYR A 194 -5.77 25.15 5.73
C TYR A 194 -4.77 25.63 4.68
N SER A 195 -4.21 24.68 3.95
CA SER A 195 -3.32 24.92 2.82
C SER A 195 -3.72 24.03 1.65
N THR A 196 -3.88 24.59 0.47
CA THR A 196 -4.03 23.82 -0.76
C THR A 196 -2.66 23.56 -1.34
N LEU A 197 -2.27 22.30 -1.41
CA LEU A 197 -0.99 21.86 -1.99
C LEU A 197 -1.21 21.47 -3.45
N THR A 198 -0.33 21.91 -4.33
CA THR A 198 -0.34 21.58 -5.76
C THR A 198 1.07 21.23 -6.22
N ASP A 199 1.19 20.64 -7.40
CA ASP A 199 2.46 20.33 -8.03
C ASP A 199 3.45 19.62 -7.07
N ALA A 200 4.65 20.12 -6.92
CA ALA A 200 5.67 19.54 -6.04
C ALA A 200 5.31 19.62 -4.54
N GLU A 201 4.38 20.49 -4.13
CA GLU A 201 4.01 20.63 -2.71
C GLU A 201 3.27 19.38 -2.20
N VAL A 202 2.56 18.65 -3.08
CA VAL A 202 1.86 17.40 -2.70
C VAL A 202 2.82 16.32 -2.19
N LEU A 203 4.11 16.39 -2.57
CA LEU A 203 5.14 15.48 -2.09
C LEU A 203 5.30 15.54 -0.57
N SER A 204 4.92 16.66 0.06
CA SER A 204 4.96 16.79 1.51
C SER A 204 3.95 15.92 2.26
N VAL A 205 2.96 15.32 1.57
CA VAL A 205 1.94 14.44 2.17
C VAL A 205 1.92 13.04 1.56
N ILE A 206 2.55 12.83 0.39
CA ILE A 206 2.70 11.52 -0.22
C ILE A 206 3.71 10.69 0.58
N HIS A 207 3.34 9.49 0.98
CA HIS A 207 4.16 8.57 1.77
C HIS A 207 4.80 9.25 3.00
N ALA A 208 4.03 10.09 3.68
CA ALA A 208 4.47 10.89 4.82
C ALA A 208 3.91 10.39 6.16
N TYR A 209 3.21 9.26 6.19
CA TYR A 209 2.60 8.63 7.37
C TYR A 209 1.75 9.59 8.23
N GLY A 210 1.23 10.67 7.61
CA GLY A 210 0.40 11.67 8.27
C GLY A 210 1.14 12.56 9.28
N VAL A 211 2.47 12.64 9.25
CA VAL A 211 3.25 13.52 10.16
C VAL A 211 3.25 14.98 9.74
N SER A 212 2.96 15.29 8.47
CA SER A 212 3.13 16.60 7.83
C SER A 212 1.83 17.37 7.61
N GLY A 213 0.73 16.95 8.25
CA GLY A 213 -0.58 17.57 8.15
C GLY A 213 -1.70 16.56 7.92
N ILE A 214 -2.94 17.00 7.97
CA ILE A 214 -4.14 16.16 7.87
C ILE A 214 -4.85 16.50 6.56
N MET A 215 -4.88 15.55 5.62
CA MET A 215 -5.63 15.71 4.38
C MET A 215 -7.13 15.74 4.65
N THR A 216 -7.82 16.77 4.15
CA THR A 216 -9.28 16.95 4.27
C THR A 216 -9.98 16.70 2.94
N GLU A 217 -9.28 16.97 1.84
CA GLU A 217 -9.76 16.78 0.47
C GLU A 217 -8.59 16.45 -0.46
N LEU A 218 -8.83 15.61 -1.47
CA LEU A 218 -7.84 15.26 -2.49
C LEU A 218 -8.46 15.39 -3.88
N GLU A 219 -7.71 15.90 -4.82
CA GLU A 219 -7.99 15.80 -6.24
C GLU A 219 -7.05 14.76 -6.87
N ILE A 220 -7.65 13.71 -7.43
CA ILE A 220 -6.97 12.54 -7.99
C ILE A 220 -7.14 12.54 -9.50
N SER A 221 -6.04 12.34 -10.24
CA SER A 221 -6.11 12.08 -11.68
C SER A 221 -6.77 10.74 -11.97
N LEU A 222 -7.53 10.68 -13.05
CA LEU A 222 -8.13 9.46 -13.58
C LEU A 222 -7.61 9.24 -15.01
N VAL A 223 -7.71 8.01 -15.50
CA VAL A 223 -7.36 7.65 -16.88
C VAL A 223 -8.54 7.03 -17.59
N ASP A 224 -8.48 6.91 -18.93
CA ASP A 224 -9.52 6.21 -19.68
C ASP A 224 -9.61 4.75 -19.24
N ALA A 225 -10.83 4.28 -19.02
CA ALA A 225 -11.06 2.92 -18.59
C ALA A 225 -10.75 1.93 -19.71
N VAL A 226 -10.02 0.89 -19.40
CA VAL A 226 -9.73 -0.22 -20.29
C VAL A 226 -10.54 -1.44 -19.86
N ALA A 227 -11.08 -2.17 -20.84
CA ALA A 227 -11.64 -3.50 -20.59
C ALA A 227 -10.45 -4.46 -20.39
N TRP A 228 -10.33 -5.06 -19.21
CA TRP A 228 -9.22 -5.92 -18.84
C TRP A 228 -9.59 -7.40 -18.96
N GLU A 229 -8.61 -8.23 -19.25
CA GLU A 229 -8.67 -9.68 -19.12
C GLU A 229 -7.51 -10.20 -18.28
N GLU A 230 -7.72 -11.34 -17.67
CA GLU A 230 -6.76 -11.98 -16.78
C GLU A 230 -6.19 -13.22 -17.44
N ALA A 231 -4.88 -13.45 -17.31
CA ALA A 231 -4.22 -14.64 -17.78
C ALA A 231 -3.18 -15.14 -16.79
N VAL A 232 -2.99 -16.47 -16.74
CA VAL A 232 -1.91 -17.11 -16.01
C VAL A 232 -1.06 -17.91 -16.97
N LEU A 233 0.22 -17.58 -17.00
CA LEU A 233 1.23 -18.29 -17.79
C LEU A 233 2.09 -19.15 -16.86
N ALA A 234 2.57 -20.29 -17.34
CA ALA A 234 3.46 -21.21 -16.64
C ALA A 234 4.78 -21.37 -17.40
N PHE A 235 5.90 -21.34 -16.66
CA PHE A 235 7.26 -21.51 -17.16
C PHE A 235 7.97 -22.60 -16.38
N ASP A 236 8.96 -23.27 -17.03
CA ASP A 236 9.73 -24.33 -16.39
C ASP A 236 10.69 -23.80 -15.31
N ASP A 237 11.19 -22.60 -15.48
CA ASP A 237 12.16 -21.97 -14.59
C ASP A 237 11.89 -20.47 -14.38
N LEU A 238 12.51 -19.91 -13.33
CA LEU A 238 12.37 -18.52 -12.96
C LEU A 238 12.98 -17.58 -14.01
N THR A 239 14.16 -17.91 -14.53
CA THR A 239 14.90 -17.07 -15.49
C THR A 239 14.09 -16.82 -16.75
N SER A 240 13.47 -17.86 -17.31
CA SER A 240 12.59 -17.77 -18.48
C SER A 240 11.37 -16.87 -18.22
N ALA A 241 10.75 -17.02 -17.05
CA ALA A 241 9.63 -16.18 -16.63
C ALA A 241 10.03 -14.70 -16.45
N LEU A 242 11.21 -14.44 -15.89
CA LEU A 242 11.73 -13.07 -15.72
C LEU A 242 12.07 -12.42 -17.06
N ARG A 243 12.67 -13.17 -18.00
CA ARG A 243 12.93 -12.68 -19.36
C ARG A 243 11.65 -12.29 -20.07
N PHE A 244 10.64 -13.14 -19.99
CA PHE A 244 9.32 -12.85 -20.55
C PHE A 244 8.68 -11.63 -19.88
N GLY A 245 8.59 -11.59 -18.55
CA GLY A 245 7.96 -10.49 -17.82
C GLY A 245 8.62 -9.14 -18.10
N TYR A 246 9.95 -9.12 -18.18
CA TYR A 246 10.72 -7.93 -18.51
C TYR A 246 10.48 -7.49 -19.98
N ALA A 247 10.52 -8.43 -20.95
CA ALA A 247 10.26 -8.14 -22.35
C ALA A 247 8.84 -7.61 -22.55
N LEU A 248 7.82 -8.26 -21.94
CA LEU A 248 6.44 -7.79 -21.99
C LEU A 248 6.30 -6.40 -21.35
N SER A 249 7.04 -6.11 -20.28
CA SER A 249 6.99 -4.79 -19.61
C SER A 249 7.40 -3.66 -20.53
N LEU A 250 8.38 -3.89 -21.41
CA LEU A 250 8.91 -2.91 -22.37
C LEU A 250 8.09 -2.84 -23.68
N ASP A 251 7.30 -3.85 -23.98
CA ASP A 251 6.56 -3.91 -25.24
C ASP A 251 5.32 -3.02 -25.20
N GLU A 252 5.39 -1.87 -25.87
CA GLU A 252 4.32 -0.87 -25.97
C GLU A 252 3.12 -1.32 -26.83
N ALA A 253 3.23 -2.42 -27.57
CA ALA A 253 2.13 -2.98 -28.34
C ALA A 253 1.03 -3.58 -27.45
N PHE A 254 1.36 -3.88 -26.18
CA PHE A 254 0.44 -4.48 -25.24
C PHE A 254 0.08 -3.52 -24.09
N ASP A 255 -1.20 -3.27 -23.91
CA ASP A 255 -1.71 -2.60 -22.70
C ASP A 255 -1.77 -3.61 -21.56
N LYS A 256 -1.04 -3.34 -20.48
CA LYS A 256 -0.94 -4.19 -19.29
C LYS A 256 -0.99 -3.32 -18.03
N ARG A 257 -1.66 -3.81 -17.00
CA ARG A 257 -1.67 -3.14 -15.68
C ARG A 257 -1.17 -4.01 -14.53
N LEU A 258 -0.91 -5.31 -14.81
CA LEU A 258 -0.31 -6.25 -13.85
C LEU A 258 0.58 -7.24 -14.61
N ILE A 259 1.81 -7.39 -14.14
CA ILE A 259 2.73 -8.47 -14.47
C ILE A 259 3.32 -8.92 -13.14
N CYS A 260 2.92 -10.09 -12.64
CA CYS A 260 3.31 -10.61 -11.35
C CYS A 260 3.95 -11.99 -11.52
N THR A 261 5.25 -12.09 -11.26
CA THR A 261 6.01 -13.35 -11.37
C THR A 261 6.14 -14.01 -10.01
N CYS A 262 5.69 -15.26 -9.92
CA CYS A 262 5.70 -16.06 -8.70
C CYS A 262 6.56 -17.31 -8.88
N GLU A 263 7.69 -17.38 -8.19
CA GLU A 263 8.53 -18.57 -8.11
C GLU A 263 7.78 -19.74 -7.42
N PRO A 264 8.03 -21.02 -7.78
CA PRO A 264 7.52 -22.15 -7.01
C PRO A 264 7.94 -22.10 -5.54
N PRO A 265 7.05 -22.43 -4.58
CA PRO A 265 5.68 -22.88 -4.73
C PRO A 265 4.62 -21.78 -4.54
N ILE A 266 4.95 -20.50 -4.73
CA ILE A 266 4.10 -19.34 -4.33
C ILE A 266 2.67 -19.47 -4.89
N ALA A 267 2.53 -19.74 -6.20
CA ALA A 267 1.20 -19.86 -6.81
C ALA A 267 0.36 -21.00 -6.21
N GLY A 268 1.00 -22.01 -5.63
CA GLY A 268 0.35 -23.07 -4.88
C GLY A 268 -0.36 -22.60 -3.60
N PHE A 269 0.00 -21.43 -3.06
CA PHE A 269 -0.64 -20.86 -1.89
C PHE A 269 -1.98 -20.16 -2.19
N PHE A 270 -2.27 -19.84 -3.45
CA PHE A 270 -3.45 -19.11 -3.89
C PHE A 270 -4.68 -20.02 -3.94
N ARG A 271 -5.22 -20.40 -2.79
CA ARG A 271 -6.30 -21.38 -2.67
C ARG A 271 -7.50 -21.11 -3.59
N PRO A 272 -8.06 -19.87 -3.68
CA PRO A 272 -9.19 -19.63 -4.57
C PRO A 272 -8.86 -19.90 -6.03
N LEU A 273 -7.67 -19.48 -6.49
CA LEU A 273 -7.21 -19.69 -7.86
C LEU A 273 -6.96 -21.18 -8.13
N ASN A 274 -6.32 -21.89 -7.20
CA ASN A 274 -6.07 -23.33 -7.32
C ASN A 274 -7.35 -24.19 -7.28
N ASN A 275 -8.41 -23.72 -6.63
CA ASN A 275 -9.71 -24.38 -6.70
C ASN A 275 -10.34 -24.29 -8.11
N GLU A 276 -10.00 -23.26 -8.87
CA GLU A 276 -10.51 -23.07 -10.23
C GLU A 276 -9.63 -23.75 -11.29
N ILE A 277 -8.29 -23.66 -11.19
CA ILE A 277 -7.39 -24.03 -12.29
C ILE A 277 -6.30 -25.07 -11.94
N SER A 278 -6.16 -25.47 -10.70
CA SER A 278 -5.17 -26.50 -10.26
C SER A 278 -3.75 -26.24 -10.79
N LEU A 279 -3.16 -25.11 -10.41
CA LEU A 279 -1.81 -24.72 -10.84
C LEU A 279 -0.75 -25.75 -10.46
N ASN A 280 0.19 -25.99 -11.36
CA ASN A 280 1.33 -26.86 -11.08
C ASN A 280 2.33 -26.18 -10.13
N ALA A 281 2.38 -26.62 -8.88
CA ALA A 281 3.21 -26.01 -7.84
C ALA A 281 4.74 -26.06 -8.09
N THR A 282 5.21 -26.78 -9.12
CA THR A 282 6.64 -26.87 -9.48
C THR A 282 7.04 -25.91 -10.59
N LYS A 283 6.08 -25.17 -11.16
CA LYS A 283 6.32 -24.18 -12.22
C LYS A 283 6.39 -22.77 -11.67
N THR A 284 7.13 -21.91 -12.34
CA THR A 284 7.03 -20.45 -12.15
C THR A 284 5.78 -19.96 -12.88
N HIS A 285 4.98 -19.13 -12.22
CA HIS A 285 3.78 -18.57 -12.81
C HIS A 285 3.89 -17.06 -12.97
N VAL A 286 3.37 -16.56 -14.10
CA VAL A 286 3.21 -15.13 -14.35
C VAL A 286 1.72 -14.83 -14.44
N LEU A 287 1.23 -14.00 -13.52
CA LEU A 287 -0.14 -13.51 -13.47
C LEU A 287 -0.20 -12.18 -14.22
N LEU A 288 -1.14 -12.06 -15.14
CA LEU A 288 -1.27 -10.89 -16.02
C LEU A 288 -2.67 -10.30 -15.95
N GLU A 289 -2.74 -8.96 -15.98
CA GLU A 289 -3.95 -8.23 -16.38
C GLU A 289 -3.63 -7.42 -17.64
N LEU A 290 -4.24 -7.79 -18.75
CA LEU A 290 -4.00 -7.27 -20.11
C LEU A 290 -5.27 -6.59 -20.64
N ALA A 291 -5.14 -5.68 -21.61
CA ALA A 291 -6.31 -5.20 -22.32
C ALA A 291 -6.99 -6.36 -23.07
N GLN A 292 -8.33 -6.32 -23.09
CA GLN A 292 -9.14 -7.39 -23.66
C GLN A 292 -8.79 -7.67 -25.12
N GLY A 293 -8.62 -8.94 -25.46
CA GLY A 293 -8.26 -9.41 -26.80
C GLY A 293 -6.76 -9.53 -27.04
N GLN A 294 -5.90 -9.23 -26.06
CA GLN A 294 -4.45 -9.30 -26.21
C GLN A 294 -3.82 -10.61 -25.71
N THR A 295 -4.56 -11.42 -24.95
CA THR A 295 -4.02 -12.64 -24.33
C THR A 295 -3.46 -13.64 -25.34
N GLU A 296 -4.07 -13.80 -26.53
CA GLU A 296 -3.58 -14.74 -27.55
C GLU A 296 -2.20 -14.31 -28.07
N ALA A 297 -2.02 -13.02 -28.41
CA ALA A 297 -0.75 -12.49 -28.89
C ALA A 297 0.33 -12.55 -27.82
N VAL A 298 0.00 -12.21 -26.55
CA VAL A 298 0.92 -12.31 -25.42
C VAL A 298 1.28 -13.77 -25.11
N SER A 299 0.34 -14.71 -25.30
CA SER A 299 0.63 -16.15 -25.19
C SER A 299 1.58 -16.64 -26.28
N GLY A 300 1.46 -16.08 -27.50
CA GLY A 300 2.43 -16.33 -28.58
C GLY A 300 3.83 -15.82 -28.22
N LEU A 301 3.94 -14.60 -27.71
CA LEU A 301 5.20 -14.05 -27.20
C LEU A 301 5.78 -14.93 -26.08
N ALA A 302 4.96 -15.41 -25.15
CA ALA A 302 5.42 -16.25 -24.06
C ALA A 302 6.04 -17.57 -24.54
N GLN A 303 5.56 -18.15 -25.64
CA GLN A 303 6.12 -19.40 -26.20
C GLN A 303 7.58 -19.21 -26.63
N ASP A 304 7.98 -18.02 -27.11
CA ASP A 304 9.37 -17.72 -27.49
C ASP A 304 10.30 -17.79 -26.26
N TYR A 305 9.74 -17.67 -25.05
CA TYR A 305 10.44 -17.77 -23.77
C TYR A 305 10.15 -19.10 -23.04
N GLY A 306 9.53 -20.08 -23.72
CA GLY A 306 9.18 -21.38 -23.10
C GLY A 306 7.96 -21.35 -22.20
N GLY A 307 7.15 -20.30 -22.25
CA GLY A 307 5.92 -20.14 -21.47
C GLY A 307 4.70 -20.76 -22.15
N THR A 308 3.70 -21.11 -21.35
CA THR A 308 2.41 -21.64 -21.82
C THR A 308 1.28 -20.97 -21.05
N CYS A 309 0.27 -20.45 -21.76
CA CYS A 309 -0.95 -19.96 -21.11
C CYS A 309 -1.75 -21.14 -20.56
N VAL A 310 -1.97 -21.18 -19.25
CA VAL A 310 -2.68 -22.25 -18.56
C VAL A 310 -4.10 -21.86 -18.15
N TRP A 311 -4.41 -20.55 -18.19
CA TRP A 311 -5.74 -20.03 -17.86
C TRP A 311 -5.91 -18.59 -18.35
N GLN A 312 -7.12 -18.25 -18.75
CA GLN A 312 -7.51 -16.89 -19.10
C GLN A 312 -9.01 -16.65 -18.90
N ARG A 313 -9.40 -15.42 -18.60
CA ARG A 313 -10.80 -14.95 -18.57
C ARG A 313 -10.90 -13.42 -18.67
N PRO A 314 -12.09 -12.87 -19.01
CA PRO A 314 -12.37 -11.45 -18.77
C PRO A 314 -12.21 -11.12 -17.28
N SER A 315 -11.75 -9.91 -16.94
CA SER A 315 -11.59 -9.52 -15.53
C SER A 315 -12.94 -9.24 -14.87
N ASP A 316 -13.31 -10.07 -13.90
CA ASP A 316 -14.53 -9.94 -13.08
C ASP A 316 -14.35 -9.00 -11.87
N LYS A 317 -13.22 -8.37 -11.76
CA LYS A 317 -12.81 -7.55 -10.61
C LYS A 317 -13.87 -6.54 -10.17
N TYR A 318 -14.62 -5.98 -11.12
CA TYR A 318 -15.64 -4.98 -10.85
C TYR A 318 -17.03 -5.58 -10.61
N HIS A 319 -17.20 -6.86 -10.85
CA HIS A 319 -18.39 -7.62 -10.56
C HIS A 319 -18.22 -8.33 -9.20
N LYS A 320 -19.25 -8.40 -8.41
CA LYS A 320 -19.21 -8.85 -7.01
C LYS A 320 -18.94 -10.36 -6.83
N SER A 321 -18.63 -11.10 -7.86
CA SER A 321 -18.45 -12.55 -7.79
C SER A 321 -17.00 -12.95 -8.04
N GLY A 322 -16.44 -13.77 -7.13
CA GLY A 322 -15.14 -14.38 -7.29
C GLY A 322 -13.96 -13.54 -6.81
N PHE A 323 -12.79 -13.84 -7.31
CA PHE A 323 -11.51 -13.17 -7.08
C PHE A 323 -11.05 -12.47 -8.37
N SER A 324 -10.05 -11.61 -8.25
CA SER A 324 -9.24 -11.08 -9.35
C SER A 324 -7.79 -11.53 -9.18
N LEU A 325 -6.99 -11.60 -10.25
CA LEU A 325 -5.56 -11.91 -10.12
C LEU A 325 -4.83 -10.90 -9.24
N SER A 326 -5.29 -9.65 -9.18
CA SER A 326 -4.76 -8.66 -8.23
C SER A 326 -4.94 -9.03 -6.75
N ASP A 327 -5.84 -9.97 -6.43
CA ASP A 327 -5.99 -10.50 -5.07
C ASP A 327 -4.88 -11.50 -4.68
N PHE A 328 -3.96 -11.80 -5.60
CA PHE A 328 -2.80 -12.66 -5.41
C PHE A 328 -1.48 -11.96 -5.68
N SER A 329 -1.50 -10.68 -6.01
CA SER A 329 -0.34 -9.85 -6.32
C SER A 329 0.03 -8.91 -5.17
N TRP A 330 1.17 -8.26 -5.27
CA TRP A 330 1.65 -7.31 -4.28
C TRP A 330 1.65 -7.92 -2.87
N ASN A 331 1.28 -7.15 -1.86
CA ASN A 331 1.24 -7.64 -0.47
C ASN A 331 0.24 -8.79 -0.23
N HIS A 332 -0.71 -9.03 -1.14
CA HIS A 332 -1.59 -10.19 -1.02
C HIS A 332 -0.87 -11.50 -1.32
N THR A 333 0.19 -11.53 -2.13
CA THR A 333 1.06 -12.71 -2.26
C THR A 333 1.63 -13.09 -0.89
N THR A 334 2.16 -12.12 -0.14
CA THR A 334 2.64 -12.32 1.24
C THR A 334 1.54 -12.86 2.15
N LEU A 335 0.32 -12.29 2.06
CA LEU A 335 -0.84 -12.75 2.83
C LEU A 335 -1.13 -14.25 2.59
N TRP A 336 -1.13 -14.68 1.32
CA TRP A 336 -1.39 -16.07 0.97
C TRP A 336 -0.25 -17.00 1.39
N ALA A 337 0.99 -16.56 1.26
CA ALA A 337 2.15 -17.29 1.75
C ALA A 337 2.08 -17.51 3.27
N MET A 338 1.79 -16.48 4.05
CA MET A 338 1.65 -16.58 5.51
C MET A 338 0.44 -17.41 5.96
N LYS A 339 -0.64 -17.42 5.18
CA LYS A 339 -1.77 -18.36 5.41
C LYS A 339 -1.37 -19.82 5.19
N ALA A 340 -0.43 -20.07 4.30
CA ALA A 340 0.11 -21.41 4.05
C ALA A 340 1.16 -21.79 5.09
N ASN A 341 2.06 -20.88 5.46
CA ASN A 341 3.07 -21.07 6.49
C ASN A 341 3.24 -19.78 7.31
N PRO A 342 2.82 -19.77 8.60
CA PRO A 342 2.94 -18.58 9.46
C PRO A 342 4.38 -18.11 9.74
N ASN A 343 5.38 -18.94 9.43
CA ASN A 343 6.80 -18.58 9.58
C ASN A 343 7.34 -17.78 8.40
N TYR A 344 6.53 -17.52 7.37
CA TYR A 344 6.92 -16.62 6.31
C TYR A 344 6.76 -15.15 6.73
N THR A 345 7.66 -14.34 6.20
CA THR A 345 7.59 -12.87 6.16
C THR A 345 8.00 -12.42 4.75
N TYR A 346 8.37 -11.17 4.56
CA TYR A 346 8.73 -10.67 3.24
C TYR A 346 9.73 -9.52 3.33
N LEU A 347 10.30 -9.15 2.18
CA LEU A 347 11.05 -7.92 2.00
C LEU A 347 10.33 -7.04 0.97
N GLN A 348 10.78 -5.78 0.83
CA GLN A 348 10.40 -4.89 -0.27
C GLN A 348 11.66 -4.43 -0.98
N ALA A 349 11.81 -4.87 -2.20
CA ALA A 349 13.03 -4.73 -2.98
C ALA A 349 12.76 -4.01 -4.30
N MET A 350 13.64 -3.09 -4.68
CA MET A 350 13.71 -2.50 -6.01
C MET A 350 15.03 -2.93 -6.67
N PHE A 351 14.90 -3.69 -7.74
CA PHE A 351 16.03 -4.24 -8.48
C PHE A 351 16.50 -3.27 -9.56
N ALA A 352 17.68 -3.56 -10.12
CA ALA A 352 18.22 -2.80 -11.22
C ALA A 352 17.27 -2.80 -12.43
N SER A 353 17.19 -1.67 -13.13
CA SER A 353 16.36 -1.54 -14.33
C SER A 353 16.96 -2.24 -15.55
N GLU A 354 18.28 -2.39 -15.61
CA GLU A 354 18.98 -3.14 -16.66
C GLU A 354 18.80 -4.63 -16.45
N PHE A 355 18.29 -5.35 -17.47
CA PHE A 355 17.89 -6.76 -17.32
C PHE A 355 19.01 -7.68 -16.84
N ASP A 356 20.22 -7.58 -17.42
CA ASP A 356 21.32 -8.48 -17.07
C ASP A 356 21.79 -8.24 -15.64
N THR A 357 21.79 -6.99 -15.15
CA THR A 357 22.08 -6.64 -13.77
C THR A 357 20.99 -7.17 -12.83
N PHE A 358 19.71 -6.95 -13.18
CA PHE A 358 18.56 -7.49 -12.45
C PHE A 358 18.64 -9.01 -12.30
N LEU A 359 18.88 -9.72 -13.40
CA LEU A 359 18.99 -11.17 -13.37
C LEU A 359 20.17 -11.64 -12.49
N ALA A 360 21.34 -10.99 -12.62
CA ALA A 360 22.50 -11.29 -11.78
C ALA A 360 22.25 -11.07 -10.29
N GLN A 361 21.49 -10.02 -9.93
CA GLN A 361 21.03 -9.76 -8.55
C GLN A 361 20.15 -10.92 -8.04
N VAL A 362 19.14 -11.32 -8.82
CA VAL A 362 18.25 -12.44 -8.47
C VAL A 362 19.05 -13.74 -8.29
N ASP A 363 19.91 -14.08 -9.25
CA ASP A 363 20.72 -15.31 -9.22
C ASP A 363 21.65 -15.34 -8.02
N SER A 364 22.32 -14.23 -7.71
CA SER A 364 23.23 -14.12 -6.55
C SER A 364 22.47 -14.34 -5.25
N LEU A 365 21.31 -13.72 -5.09
CA LEU A 365 20.49 -13.84 -3.88
C LEU A 365 19.92 -15.25 -3.72
N LYS A 366 19.46 -15.87 -4.82
CA LYS A 366 18.98 -17.26 -4.81
C LYS A 366 20.09 -18.26 -4.47
N GLN A 367 21.34 -18.02 -4.89
CA GLN A 367 22.49 -18.84 -4.52
C GLN A 367 22.82 -18.72 -3.03
N GLN A 368 22.68 -17.52 -2.44
CA GLN A 368 22.95 -17.30 -1.03
C GLN A 368 21.84 -17.85 -0.11
N PHE A 369 20.58 -17.80 -0.56
CA PHE A 369 19.39 -18.15 0.24
C PHE A 369 18.46 -19.14 -0.49
N PRO A 370 18.93 -20.31 -0.94
CA PRO A 370 18.18 -21.17 -1.86
C PRO A 370 16.86 -21.69 -1.28
N GLU A 371 16.78 -21.92 0.03
CA GLU A 371 15.58 -22.46 0.71
C GLU A 371 14.84 -21.42 1.57
N GLU A 372 15.48 -20.27 1.83
CA GLU A 372 14.94 -19.24 2.71
C GLU A 372 14.19 -18.14 1.95
N LEU A 373 14.45 -18.01 0.64
CA LEU A 373 13.98 -16.94 -0.22
C LEU A 373 13.19 -17.47 -1.40
N LEU A 374 11.96 -17.00 -1.55
CA LEU A 374 11.12 -17.26 -2.74
C LEU A 374 10.88 -15.94 -3.47
N MET A 375 11.21 -15.87 -4.75
CA MET A 375 11.05 -14.66 -5.55
C MET A 375 9.58 -14.44 -5.94
N HIS A 376 9.09 -13.28 -5.55
CA HIS A 376 7.85 -12.68 -6.02
C HIS A 376 8.18 -11.31 -6.55
N LEU A 377 7.90 -11.06 -7.83
CA LEU A 377 8.34 -9.88 -8.57
C LEU A 377 7.18 -9.26 -9.34
N GLU A 378 7.12 -7.94 -9.29
CA GLU A 378 6.21 -7.08 -10.03
C GLU A 378 7.05 -6.13 -10.89
N TYR A 379 6.41 -5.50 -11.88
CA TYR A 379 7.08 -4.50 -12.71
C TYR A 379 6.33 -3.17 -12.61
N VAL A 380 7.06 -2.07 -12.42
CA VAL A 380 6.50 -0.74 -12.29
C VAL A 380 7.31 0.28 -13.09
N TYR A 381 6.69 1.36 -13.50
CA TYR A 381 7.40 2.56 -13.91
C TYR A 381 7.50 3.53 -12.73
N ILE A 382 8.68 4.08 -12.51
CA ILE A 382 8.96 5.18 -11.58
C ILE A 382 9.54 6.29 -12.45
N GLY A 383 8.76 7.33 -12.72
CA GLY A 383 9.05 8.23 -13.82
C GLY A 383 9.09 7.46 -15.15
N ASP A 384 10.14 7.69 -15.94
CA ASP A 384 10.32 7.03 -17.22
C ASP A 384 11.10 5.69 -17.12
N LYS A 385 11.37 5.21 -15.90
CA LYS A 385 12.26 4.07 -15.69
C LYS A 385 11.48 2.82 -15.29
N LEU A 386 11.55 1.77 -16.12
CA LEU A 386 11.07 0.44 -15.72
C LEU A 386 11.90 -0.07 -14.53
N THR A 387 11.24 -0.41 -13.45
CA THR A 387 11.86 -0.90 -12.22
C THR A 387 11.21 -2.23 -11.83
N PRO A 388 11.92 -3.37 -11.96
CA PRO A 388 11.46 -4.61 -11.35
C PRO A 388 11.40 -4.43 -9.84
N SER A 389 10.20 -4.58 -9.27
CA SER A 389 9.93 -4.40 -7.85
C SER A 389 9.54 -5.74 -7.24
N GLY A 390 10.09 -6.10 -6.11
CA GLY A 390 9.87 -7.40 -5.50
C GLY A 390 9.29 -7.31 -4.11
N LEU A 391 8.42 -8.26 -3.80
CA LEU A 391 8.02 -8.58 -2.44
C LEU A 391 8.39 -10.05 -2.15
N PRO A 392 9.71 -10.37 -2.18
CA PRO A 392 10.17 -11.75 -1.97
C PRO A 392 9.68 -12.26 -0.62
N ILE A 393 9.26 -13.53 -0.61
CA ILE A 393 8.81 -14.22 0.59
C ILE A 393 10.02 -14.82 1.28
N VAL A 394 10.13 -14.57 2.58
CA VAL A 394 11.28 -14.99 3.40
C VAL A 394 10.82 -15.97 4.48
N SER A 395 11.54 -17.08 4.65
CA SER A 395 11.40 -17.98 5.80
C SER A 395 12.04 -17.33 7.03
N TYR A 396 11.21 -16.86 7.97
CA TYR A 396 11.68 -16.12 9.15
C TYR A 396 12.36 -17.04 10.17
N GLN A 397 13.64 -16.80 10.40
CA GLN A 397 14.47 -17.54 11.36
C GLN A 397 14.99 -16.65 12.51
N GLY A 398 14.35 -15.53 12.73
CA GLY A 398 14.69 -14.54 13.74
C GLY A 398 15.20 -13.22 13.15
N LYS A 399 15.19 -12.19 14.00
CA LYS A 399 15.53 -10.83 13.57
C LYS A 399 16.93 -10.71 12.98
N THR A 400 17.94 -11.32 13.61
CA THR A 400 19.33 -11.25 13.14
C THR A 400 19.45 -11.80 11.71
N ARG A 401 18.91 -13.01 11.45
CA ARG A 401 18.97 -13.63 10.14
C ARG A 401 18.23 -12.82 9.06
N LEU A 402 17.11 -12.20 9.44
CA LEU A 402 16.34 -11.32 8.53
C LEU A 402 17.17 -10.11 8.09
N TYR A 403 17.89 -9.46 9.04
CA TYR A 403 18.70 -8.29 8.71
C TYR A 403 20.01 -8.69 7.98
N GLU A 404 20.60 -9.86 8.24
CA GLU A 404 21.67 -10.41 7.38
C GLU A 404 21.22 -10.58 5.92
N MET A 405 19.96 -10.96 5.72
CA MET A 405 19.39 -11.07 4.37
C MET A 405 19.19 -9.68 3.73
N ILE A 406 18.69 -8.70 4.49
CA ILE A 406 18.57 -7.30 4.02
C ILE A 406 19.96 -6.78 3.61
N ASP A 407 20.98 -6.95 4.45
CA ASP A 407 22.37 -6.54 4.16
C ASP A 407 22.89 -7.19 2.87
N ALA A 408 22.53 -8.46 2.63
CA ALA A 408 22.93 -9.17 1.40
C ALA A 408 22.23 -8.62 0.14
N PHE A 409 20.95 -8.22 0.24
CA PHE A 409 20.25 -7.55 -0.85
C PHE A 409 20.93 -6.20 -1.18
N GLU A 410 21.22 -5.39 -0.17
CA GLU A 410 21.90 -4.10 -0.34
C GLU A 410 23.32 -4.28 -0.92
N ALA A 411 24.06 -5.30 -0.44
CA ALA A 411 25.38 -5.64 -0.98
C ALA A 411 25.33 -6.10 -2.45
N ALA A 412 24.23 -6.69 -2.89
CA ALA A 412 23.97 -7.02 -4.29
C ALA A 412 23.52 -5.79 -5.13
N GLY A 413 23.39 -4.61 -4.53
CA GLY A 413 22.93 -3.39 -5.18
C GLY A 413 21.42 -3.33 -5.38
N VAL A 414 20.64 -4.07 -4.59
CA VAL A 414 19.18 -4.00 -4.55
C VAL A 414 18.77 -3.01 -3.48
N GLU A 415 17.93 -2.05 -3.82
CA GLU A 415 17.41 -1.10 -2.85
C GLU A 415 16.30 -1.74 -2.01
N ILE A 416 16.43 -1.69 -0.69
CA ILE A 416 15.44 -2.22 0.25
C ILE A 416 14.67 -1.08 0.93
N ALA A 417 13.35 -1.12 0.80
CA ALA A 417 12.46 -0.39 1.69
C ALA A 417 12.07 -1.32 2.85
N ASP A 418 12.76 -1.20 3.99
CA ASP A 418 12.61 -2.13 5.12
C ASP A 418 11.15 -2.19 5.64
N PRO A 419 10.40 -3.29 5.40
CA PRO A 419 9.03 -3.42 5.87
C PRO A 419 8.93 -3.82 7.36
N HIS A 420 10.05 -3.88 8.07
CA HIS A 420 10.16 -4.28 9.47
C HIS A 420 10.42 -3.10 10.40
N THR A 421 10.27 -1.88 9.91
CA THR A 421 10.35 -0.65 10.68
C THR A 421 9.14 0.25 10.45
N TRP A 422 8.78 1.05 11.46
CA TRP A 422 7.77 2.10 11.36
C TRP A 422 8.37 3.47 11.08
N ARG A 423 9.70 3.56 10.98
CA ARG A 423 10.42 4.80 10.76
C ARG A 423 10.33 5.21 9.29
N LEU A 424 9.78 6.40 9.08
CA LEU A 424 9.62 6.96 7.74
C LEU A 424 10.97 7.28 7.09
N ASP A 425 11.90 7.82 7.86
CA ASP A 425 13.26 8.18 7.40
C ASP A 425 14.17 6.97 7.13
N ALA A 426 13.73 5.76 7.45
CA ALA A 426 14.39 4.52 7.07
C ALA A 426 13.89 3.95 5.73
N ASP A 427 12.87 4.55 5.11
CA ASP A 427 12.34 4.16 3.81
C ASP A 427 13.00 5.02 2.71
N PRO A 428 13.74 4.48 1.74
CA PRO A 428 14.40 5.27 0.69
C PRO A 428 13.41 6.04 -0.20
N ARG A 429 12.13 5.66 -0.20
CA ARG A 429 11.07 6.28 -1.00
C ARG A 429 10.47 7.56 -0.39
N TRP A 430 10.79 7.87 0.87
CA TRP A 430 10.21 9.04 1.49
C TRP A 430 10.72 10.36 0.90
N ASN A 431 9.89 11.39 0.92
CA ASN A 431 10.18 12.66 0.24
C ASN A 431 11.04 13.64 1.07
N GLY A 432 11.89 13.16 1.99
CA GLY A 432 12.89 13.95 2.70
C GLY A 432 12.45 15.36 3.09
N THR A 433 13.08 16.38 2.48
CA THR A 433 12.85 17.79 2.75
C THR A 433 11.38 18.23 2.65
N PRO A 434 10.59 17.91 1.60
CA PRO A 434 9.18 18.28 1.55
C PRO A 434 8.37 17.81 2.78
N VAL A 435 8.62 16.61 3.27
CA VAL A 435 7.92 16.08 4.46
C VAL A 435 8.39 16.77 5.73
N VAL A 436 9.69 17.03 5.88
CA VAL A 436 10.26 17.76 7.04
C VAL A 436 9.70 19.17 7.11
N ASP A 437 9.70 19.90 6.01
CA ASP A 437 9.16 21.27 5.93
C ASP A 437 7.65 21.28 6.18
N GLY A 438 6.93 20.32 5.60
CA GLY A 438 5.51 20.12 5.86
C GLY A 438 5.21 19.82 7.32
N LYS A 439 6.03 18.98 7.97
CA LYS A 439 5.93 18.73 9.41
C LYS A 439 6.17 19.98 10.23
N ALA A 440 7.22 20.73 9.92
CA ALA A 440 7.55 21.96 10.65
C ALA A 440 6.45 23.02 10.54
N SER A 441 5.82 23.17 9.37
CA SER A 441 4.80 24.17 9.12
C SER A 441 3.40 23.78 9.62
N ARG A 442 3.01 22.50 9.49
CA ARG A 442 1.63 22.04 9.75
C ARG A 442 1.48 21.15 10.99
N ASN A 443 2.58 20.77 11.62
CA ASN A 443 2.62 19.99 12.86
C ASN A 443 3.70 20.53 13.82
N PRO A 444 3.65 21.84 14.17
CA PRO A 444 4.74 22.52 14.89
C PRO A 444 5.00 21.93 16.28
N LEU A 445 4.01 21.32 16.92
CA LEU A 445 4.15 20.68 18.22
C LEU A 445 4.51 19.19 18.13
N GLY A 446 4.61 18.63 16.93
CA GLY A 446 4.94 17.20 16.74
C GLY A 446 3.86 16.23 17.22
N LEU A 447 2.61 16.66 17.37
CA LEU A 447 1.52 15.84 17.91
C LEU A 447 0.89 14.90 16.87
N LEU A 448 1.09 15.14 15.56
CA LEU A 448 0.59 14.22 14.53
C LEU A 448 1.53 13.05 14.37
N ASN A 449 0.98 11.87 14.59
CA ASN A 449 1.61 10.57 14.42
C ASN A 449 3.06 10.52 14.94
N PRO A 450 3.33 10.91 16.20
CA PRO A 450 4.68 11.05 16.73
C PRO A 450 5.46 9.74 16.72
N GLY A 451 6.80 9.84 16.59
CA GLY A 451 7.71 8.69 16.57
C GLY A 451 7.84 8.00 15.22
N LYS A 452 7.25 8.54 14.13
CA LYS A 452 7.43 8.02 12.76
C LYS A 452 8.59 8.73 12.04
N LEU A 453 8.88 9.97 12.42
CA LEU A 453 9.95 10.81 11.89
C LEU A 453 10.56 11.62 13.03
#